data_cd02be5ac70980c168beded985cc169a
#
_entry.id   cd02be5ac70980c168beded985cc169a
#
_cell.length_a   1.000
_cell.length_b   1.000
_cell.length_c   1.000
_cell.angle_alpha   90.00
_cell.angle_beta   90.00
_cell.angle_gamma   90.00
#
_symmetry.space_group_name_H-M   'P 1'
#
loop_
_entity.id
_entity.type
_entity.pdbx_description
1 polymer ?
#
loop_
_entity_poly.entity_id
_entity_poly.type
_entity_poly.pdbx_seq_one_letter_code
_entity_poly.pdbx_strand_id
1 'polypeptide(L)'
;KIEFFFNGYFSNCHGFPGPMSYLANAYNFFLVFLCIRRISRRLRNGNKLQKRQSFCLLVSVMIPLSVNVYHFFSYNHLRPDWNPFAVAVALVLLIYSVQIQNLLNVVPMARDQVIESMADAFIVYGMDFSFLDANRAAKQLFPELNRLLPGETMEQAKQLEGKDELFLQVNGEMRFYKITQTHILQSGRNSGICMVLHDITDKENQLIRLYDKATFDPLMHIYNRATFFDLANFRLGTGEAKNRAYTLLMIDLDYFKLVNDTYGHSGGDVMLEAIAVVVKDYFRQNDIVGRYGGEEIVALLENVAAGQIFFVAEKLRAVIESTAVSYREHEIRVTVSIGVAHSPAGNNHSLQAMLSQADSALYKAKNSGRNRICLYGKTETE
;
A
#
# COMPACT_ATOMS: atom_id res chain seq x y z
N LYS A 1 -16.20 58.71 51.58
CA LYS A 1 -15.15 59.61 52.18
C LYS A 1 -13.82 58.95 51.88
N ILE A 2 -12.85 59.69 51.37
CA ILE A 2 -11.45 59.27 51.19
C ILE A 2 -10.67 59.97 52.27
N GLU A 3 -10.02 59.23 53.14
CA GLU A 3 -9.16 59.74 54.19
C GLU A 3 -7.71 59.42 53.87
N PHE A 4 -6.82 60.42 53.92
CA PHE A 4 -5.40 60.27 53.67
C PHE A 4 -4.62 60.19 54.98
N PHE A 5 -3.78 59.16 55.11
CA PHE A 5 -2.91 58.97 56.25
C PHE A 5 -1.44 58.95 55.79
N PHE A 6 -0.60 59.65 56.51
CA PHE A 6 0.86 59.62 56.29
C PHE A 6 1.56 58.93 57.47
N ASN A 7 2.23 57.86 57.22
CA ASN A 7 2.92 57.03 58.25
C ASN A 7 4.43 57.31 58.32
N GLY A 8 4.92 58.45 57.79
CA GLY A 8 6.33 58.82 57.78
C GLY A 8 7.12 58.31 56.56
N TYR A 9 6.60 57.36 55.79
CA TYR A 9 7.25 56.78 54.61
C TYR A 9 6.39 56.75 53.34
N PHE A 10 5.07 56.62 53.50
CA PHE A 10 4.14 56.55 52.37
C PHE A 10 2.81 57.28 52.70
N SER A 11 2.23 57.86 51.63
CA SER A 11 0.85 58.40 51.72
C SER A 11 -0.11 57.28 51.34
N ASN A 12 -0.98 56.91 52.27
CA ASN A 12 -2.05 55.94 52.06
C ASN A 12 -3.41 56.63 52.04
N CYS A 13 -4.28 56.24 51.14
CA CYS A 13 -5.67 56.76 51.15
C CYS A 13 -6.62 55.56 51.42
N HIS A 14 -7.57 55.78 52.30
CA HIS A 14 -8.64 54.83 52.60
C HIS A 14 -9.97 55.36 52.07
N GLY A 15 -10.58 54.50 51.22
CA GLY A 15 -11.99 54.71 50.86
C GLY A 15 -12.82 53.59 51.45
N PHE A 16 -13.92 53.89 52.11
CA PHE A 16 -14.89 52.84 52.51
C PHE A 16 -15.49 52.21 51.25
N PRO A 17 -15.47 50.88 51.14
CA PRO A 17 -16.00 50.21 49.98
C PRO A 17 -17.51 50.48 49.85
N GLY A 18 -17.92 51.07 48.73
CA GLY A 18 -19.35 51.24 48.42
C GLY A 18 -19.97 49.87 47.95
N PRO A 19 -21.32 49.79 47.86
CA PRO A 19 -22.02 48.58 47.49
C PRO A 19 -21.53 47.96 46.19
N MET A 20 -21.11 48.74 45.22
CA MET A 20 -20.57 48.34 43.94
C MET A 20 -19.22 47.63 44.08
N SER A 21 -18.42 47.97 45.09
CA SER A 21 -17.13 47.28 45.35
C SER A 21 -17.35 45.83 45.82
N TYR A 22 -18.39 45.59 46.64
CA TYR A 22 -18.73 44.21 47.05
C TYR A 22 -19.22 43.38 45.89
N LEU A 23 -20.02 43.93 44.97
CA LEU A 23 -20.47 43.24 43.75
C LEU A 23 -19.29 42.92 42.82
N ALA A 24 -18.37 43.86 42.60
CA ALA A 24 -17.18 43.66 41.81
C ALA A 24 -16.28 42.54 42.40
N ASN A 25 -16.07 42.54 43.70
CA ASN A 25 -15.31 41.51 44.39
C ASN A 25 -15.99 40.11 44.29
N ALA A 26 -17.31 40.06 44.49
CA ALA A 26 -18.06 38.82 44.35
C ALA A 26 -17.94 38.26 42.91
N TYR A 27 -18.03 39.11 41.91
CA TYR A 27 -17.82 38.72 40.50
C TYR A 27 -16.40 38.22 40.23
N ASN A 28 -15.37 38.89 40.75
CA ASN A 28 -13.97 38.45 40.61
C ASN A 28 -13.73 37.08 41.29
N PHE A 29 -14.24 36.86 42.51
CA PHE A 29 -14.14 35.57 43.19
C PHE A 29 -14.84 34.46 42.41
N PHE A 30 -16.00 34.75 41.81
CA PHE A 30 -16.71 33.80 40.95
C PHE A 30 -15.91 33.43 39.72
N LEU A 31 -15.29 34.39 39.02
CA LEU A 31 -14.41 34.11 37.88
C LEU A 31 -13.20 33.25 38.27
N VAL A 32 -12.55 33.60 39.38
CA VAL A 32 -11.41 32.83 39.88
C VAL A 32 -11.83 31.41 40.25
N PHE A 33 -12.99 31.22 40.85
CA PHE A 33 -13.53 29.87 41.13
C PHE A 33 -13.73 29.06 39.85
N LEU A 34 -14.29 29.64 38.80
CA LEU A 34 -14.45 28.96 37.50
C LEU A 34 -13.09 28.59 36.89
N CYS A 35 -12.10 29.46 36.95
CA CYS A 35 -10.74 29.19 36.48
C CYS A 35 -10.10 28.02 37.25
N ILE A 36 -10.15 28.05 38.59
CA ILE A 36 -9.63 26.98 39.43
C ILE A 36 -10.31 25.62 39.12
N ARG A 37 -11.64 25.62 38.96
CA ARG A 37 -12.39 24.41 38.62
C ARG A 37 -11.94 23.84 37.27
N ARG A 38 -11.71 24.69 36.25
CA ARG A 38 -11.26 24.29 34.93
C ARG A 38 -9.83 23.73 34.96
N ILE A 39 -8.92 24.42 35.66
CA ILE A 39 -7.52 23.99 35.81
C ILE A 39 -7.44 22.66 36.60
N SER A 40 -8.22 22.51 37.65
CA SER A 40 -8.26 21.29 38.47
C SER A 40 -8.74 20.05 37.68
N ARG A 41 -9.71 20.24 36.76
CA ARG A 41 -10.13 19.17 35.86
C ARG A 41 -8.98 18.73 34.93
N ARG A 42 -8.21 19.70 34.40
CA ARG A 42 -7.07 19.42 33.52
C ARG A 42 -5.89 18.79 34.27
N LEU A 43 -5.73 19.11 35.56
CA LEU A 43 -4.76 18.46 36.45
C LEU A 43 -5.07 16.97 36.67
N ARG A 44 -6.36 16.60 36.79
CA ARG A 44 -6.75 15.19 36.98
C ARG A 44 -6.59 14.36 35.71
N ASN A 45 -7.04 14.88 34.56
CA ASN A 45 -7.22 14.12 33.33
C ASN A 45 -6.14 14.38 32.28
N GLY A 46 -5.20 15.28 32.50
CA GLY A 46 -4.19 15.69 31.52
C GLY A 46 -2.94 14.81 31.53
N ASN A 47 -2.19 14.86 30.43
CA ASN A 47 -0.86 14.24 30.29
C ASN A 47 0.16 14.89 31.25
N LYS A 48 1.33 14.25 31.43
CA LYS A 48 2.39 14.74 32.33
C LYS A 48 2.77 16.22 32.09
N LEU A 49 2.88 16.65 30.83
CA LEU A 49 3.13 18.04 30.44
C LEU A 49 1.96 18.95 30.80
N GLN A 50 0.73 18.56 30.49
CA GLN A 50 -0.50 19.31 30.80
C GLN A 50 -0.71 19.47 32.31
N LYS A 51 -0.36 18.45 33.09
CA LYS A 51 -0.39 18.51 34.58
C LYS A 51 0.61 19.53 35.09
N ARG A 52 1.83 19.54 34.58
CA ARG A 52 2.88 20.49 34.96
C ARG A 52 2.48 21.93 34.59
N GLN A 53 1.98 22.15 33.37
CA GLN A 53 1.45 23.43 32.91
C GLN A 53 0.28 23.92 33.79
N SER A 54 -0.69 23.06 34.06
CA SER A 54 -1.86 23.35 34.89
C SER A 54 -1.48 23.65 36.34
N PHE A 55 -0.46 22.99 36.88
CA PHE A 55 0.06 23.28 38.20
C PHE A 55 0.66 24.70 38.28
N CYS A 56 1.51 25.08 37.33
CA CYS A 56 2.09 26.43 37.27
C CYS A 56 1.00 27.53 37.15
N LEU A 57 -0.02 27.26 36.30
CA LEU A 57 -1.17 28.17 36.18
C LEU A 57 -1.98 28.26 37.48
N LEU A 58 -2.18 27.16 38.20
CA LEU A 58 -2.87 27.16 39.46
C LEU A 58 -2.12 28.00 40.49
N VAL A 59 -0.81 27.79 40.60
CA VAL A 59 0.05 28.56 41.54
C VAL A 59 0.01 30.06 41.18
N SER A 60 0.11 30.43 39.89
CA SER A 60 0.06 31.83 39.46
C SER A 60 -1.25 32.54 39.82
N VAL A 61 -2.38 31.83 39.85
CA VAL A 61 -3.70 32.36 40.26
C VAL A 61 -3.84 32.40 41.78
N MET A 62 -3.31 31.40 42.50
CA MET A 62 -3.46 31.30 43.95
C MET A 62 -2.66 32.36 44.73
N ILE A 63 -1.50 32.83 44.22
CA ILE A 63 -0.66 33.81 44.90
C ILE A 63 -1.36 35.15 45.05
N PRO A 64 -1.86 35.83 43.98
CA PRO A 64 -2.61 37.08 44.14
C PRO A 64 -3.90 36.90 44.94
N LEU A 65 -4.58 35.76 44.78
CA LEU A 65 -5.80 35.44 45.51
C LEU A 65 -5.57 35.40 47.02
N SER A 66 -4.50 34.73 47.48
CA SER A 66 -4.15 34.62 48.89
C SER A 66 -3.87 36.00 49.52
N VAL A 67 -3.16 36.85 48.77
CA VAL A 67 -2.88 38.24 49.23
C VAL A 67 -4.16 39.06 49.27
N ASN A 68 -5.04 38.94 48.27
CA ASN A 68 -6.34 39.62 48.29
C ASN A 68 -7.24 39.15 49.47
N VAL A 69 -7.28 37.85 49.74
CA VAL A 69 -8.01 37.28 50.89
C VAL A 69 -7.43 37.78 52.19
N TYR A 70 -6.10 37.79 52.32
CA TYR A 70 -5.42 38.35 53.50
C TYR A 70 -5.77 39.82 53.70
N HIS A 71 -5.74 40.69 52.69
CA HIS A 71 -6.14 42.10 52.78
C HIS A 71 -7.60 42.26 53.13
N PHE A 72 -8.48 41.44 52.62
CA PHE A 72 -9.92 41.51 52.94
C PHE A 72 -10.23 41.29 54.42
N PHE A 73 -9.48 40.32 55.05
CA PHE A 73 -9.68 40.00 56.47
C PHE A 73 -8.81 40.84 57.42
N SER A 74 -7.73 41.48 56.95
CA SER A 74 -6.81 42.25 57.76
C SER A 74 -7.20 43.72 57.79
N TYR A 75 -8.02 44.14 58.77
CA TYR A 75 -8.54 45.50 58.97
C TYR A 75 -7.50 46.50 59.52
N ASN A 76 -6.20 46.29 59.30
CA ASN A 76 -5.15 47.08 59.94
C ASN A 76 -4.56 48.14 58.97
N HIS A 77 -4.85 49.41 59.18
CA HIS A 77 -4.60 50.60 58.33
C HIS A 77 -3.11 50.90 58.06
N LEU A 78 -2.15 50.19 58.62
CA LEU A 78 -0.75 50.56 58.60
C LEU A 78 0.15 49.62 57.79
N ARG A 79 -0.44 48.75 56.97
CA ARG A 79 0.34 47.74 56.26
C ARG A 79 0.52 48.09 54.77
N PRO A 80 1.71 47.79 54.15
CA PRO A 80 1.93 48.00 52.73
C PRO A 80 1.03 47.10 51.90
N ASP A 81 0.58 47.61 50.75
CA ASP A 81 -0.18 46.81 49.79
C ASP A 81 0.78 45.85 49.07
N TRP A 82 0.66 44.53 49.35
CA TRP A 82 1.44 43.48 48.75
C TRP A 82 0.88 42.99 47.41
N ASN A 83 -0.27 43.49 46.97
CA ASN A 83 -0.88 43.07 45.69
C ASN A 83 0.02 43.28 44.48
N PRO A 84 0.72 44.43 44.30
CA PRO A 84 1.60 44.60 43.14
C PRO A 84 2.70 43.58 43.07
N PHE A 85 3.29 43.16 44.22
CA PHE A 85 4.31 42.14 44.29
C PHE A 85 3.76 40.75 43.97
N ALA A 86 2.58 40.42 44.49
CA ALA A 86 1.91 39.16 44.22
C ALA A 86 1.56 39.01 42.72
N VAL A 87 1.07 40.11 42.10
CA VAL A 87 0.78 40.16 40.67
C VAL A 87 2.05 40.03 39.84
N ALA A 88 3.15 40.69 40.22
CA ALA A 88 4.43 40.56 39.51
C ALA A 88 4.95 39.12 39.53
N VAL A 89 4.92 38.44 40.68
CA VAL A 89 5.30 37.02 40.78
C VAL A 89 4.39 36.14 39.95
N ALA A 90 3.08 36.38 39.97
CA ALA A 90 2.13 35.63 39.17
C ALA A 90 2.39 35.79 37.65
N LEU A 91 2.72 37.02 37.23
CA LEU A 91 3.04 37.34 35.84
C LEU A 91 4.31 36.59 35.38
N VAL A 92 5.36 36.56 36.20
CA VAL A 92 6.59 35.79 35.91
C VAL A 92 6.28 34.30 35.75
N LEU A 93 5.47 33.72 36.63
CA LEU A 93 5.04 32.32 36.52
C LEU A 93 4.21 32.05 35.27
N LEU A 94 3.35 33.01 34.88
CA LEU A 94 2.58 32.90 33.65
C LEU A 94 3.48 32.97 32.42
N ILE A 95 4.41 33.90 32.35
CA ILE A 95 5.41 34.03 31.26
C ILE A 95 6.24 32.74 31.18
N TYR A 96 6.71 32.21 32.30
CA TYR A 96 7.42 30.93 32.36
C TYR A 96 6.57 29.79 31.78
N SER A 97 5.29 29.74 32.16
CA SER A 97 4.40 28.69 31.65
C SER A 97 4.14 28.79 30.14
N VAL A 98 4.01 30.03 29.63
CA VAL A 98 3.76 30.28 28.20
C VAL A 98 5.00 30.01 27.35
N GLN A 99 6.15 30.55 27.76
CA GLN A 99 7.38 30.48 26.94
C GLN A 99 8.15 29.15 27.11
N ILE A 100 8.39 28.70 28.35
CA ILE A 100 9.25 27.54 28.62
C ILE A 100 8.48 26.23 28.57
N GLN A 101 7.21 26.24 29.03
CA GLN A 101 6.38 25.04 28.97
C GLN A 101 5.51 24.94 27.71
N ASN A 102 5.69 25.83 26.75
CA ASN A 102 4.94 25.82 25.48
C ASN A 102 3.41 25.71 25.67
N LEU A 103 2.85 26.47 26.65
CA LEU A 103 1.43 26.40 26.99
C LEU A 103 0.50 26.67 25.80
N LEU A 104 0.90 27.56 24.88
CA LEU A 104 0.15 27.94 23.70
C LEU A 104 0.57 27.22 22.43
N ASN A 105 1.54 26.32 22.52
CA ASN A 105 2.06 25.63 21.35
C ASN A 105 1.16 24.43 20.99
N VAL A 106 0.38 24.58 19.93
CA VAL A 106 -0.52 23.55 19.38
C VAL A 106 0.26 22.53 18.55
N VAL A 107 1.47 22.88 18.10
CA VAL A 107 2.29 22.10 17.17
C VAL A 107 2.60 20.65 17.67
N PRO A 108 2.99 20.40 18.94
CA PRO A 108 3.21 19.03 19.40
C PRO A 108 1.94 18.17 19.36
N MET A 109 0.78 18.73 19.77
CA MET A 109 -0.49 18.00 19.73
C MET A 109 -0.93 17.67 18.31
N ALA A 110 -0.73 18.61 17.38
CA ALA A 110 -1.05 18.37 15.97
C ALA A 110 -0.14 17.28 15.36
N ARG A 111 1.15 17.29 15.72
CA ARG A 111 2.12 16.28 15.27
C ARG A 111 1.74 14.88 15.74
N ASP A 112 1.43 14.71 17.03
CA ASP A 112 1.03 13.42 17.59
C ASP A 112 -0.27 12.94 16.93
N GLN A 113 -1.24 13.84 16.71
CA GLN A 113 -2.50 13.48 16.08
C GLN A 113 -2.32 13.11 14.59
N VAL A 114 -1.41 13.77 13.87
CA VAL A 114 -1.09 13.41 12.48
C VAL A 114 -0.48 12.02 12.42
N ILE A 115 0.54 11.74 13.24
CA ILE A 115 1.19 10.42 13.28
C ILE A 115 0.19 9.31 13.63
N GLU A 116 -0.68 9.53 14.64
CA GLU A 116 -1.71 8.57 15.04
C GLU A 116 -2.79 8.35 13.96
N SER A 117 -3.05 9.34 13.10
CA SER A 117 -4.04 9.25 12.02
C SER A 117 -3.46 8.79 10.67
N MET A 118 -2.14 8.61 10.56
CA MET A 118 -1.52 8.09 9.34
C MET A 118 -1.99 6.67 9.04
N ALA A 119 -2.23 6.39 7.76
CA ALA A 119 -2.54 5.05 7.29
C ALA A 119 -1.32 4.12 7.31
N ASP A 120 -0.12 4.69 7.14
CA ASP A 120 1.13 3.95 7.21
C ASP A 120 1.45 3.55 8.65
N ALA A 121 1.98 2.35 8.80
CA ALA A 121 2.45 1.88 10.10
C ALA A 121 3.80 2.55 10.45
N PHE A 122 3.82 3.27 11.57
CA PHE A 122 4.96 4.01 12.06
C PHE A 122 5.43 3.41 13.38
N ILE A 123 6.71 3.00 13.45
CA ILE A 123 7.32 2.35 14.61
C ILE A 123 8.65 3.02 14.90
N VAL A 124 8.90 3.31 16.17
CA VAL A 124 10.18 3.85 16.64
C VAL A 124 10.80 2.87 17.63
N TYR A 125 12.05 2.55 17.45
CA TYR A 125 12.81 1.68 18.34
C TYR A 125 14.25 2.17 18.53
N GLY A 126 14.85 1.80 19.65
CA GLY A 126 16.24 2.13 19.97
C GLY A 126 17.24 1.32 19.15
N MET A 127 18.51 1.72 19.17
CA MET A 127 19.62 0.98 18.51
C MET A 127 19.82 -0.43 19.05
N ASP A 128 19.30 -0.73 20.21
CA ASP A 128 19.26 -2.02 20.90
C ASP A 128 17.95 -2.81 20.63
N PHE A 129 17.15 -2.35 19.65
CA PHE A 129 15.81 -2.88 19.36
C PHE A 129 14.79 -2.70 20.48
N SER A 130 15.02 -1.82 21.44
CA SER A 130 14.03 -1.46 22.45
C SER A 130 12.89 -0.67 21.83
N PHE A 131 11.64 -1.10 22.06
CA PHE A 131 10.44 -0.41 21.61
C PHE A 131 10.34 0.97 22.26
N LEU A 132 10.11 2.01 21.48
CA LEU A 132 9.94 3.38 21.96
C LEU A 132 8.53 3.89 21.72
N ASP A 133 8.02 3.78 20.50
CA ASP A 133 6.68 4.28 20.13
C ASP A 133 6.16 3.61 18.86
N ALA A 134 4.83 3.59 18.69
CA ALA A 134 4.17 3.14 17.47
C ALA A 134 2.79 3.79 17.34
N ASN A 135 2.41 4.14 16.11
CA ASN A 135 1.09 4.68 15.84
C ASN A 135 0.00 3.59 15.79
N ARG A 136 -1.25 4.03 15.66
CA ARG A 136 -2.41 3.13 15.60
C ARG A 136 -2.32 2.10 14.47
N ALA A 137 -1.85 2.50 13.28
CA ALA A 137 -1.73 1.61 12.14
C ALA A 137 -0.71 0.48 12.40
N ALA A 138 0.44 0.80 13.01
CA ALA A 138 1.44 -0.21 13.40
C ALA A 138 0.88 -1.20 14.44
N LYS A 139 0.13 -0.71 15.43
CA LYS A 139 -0.50 -1.55 16.46
C LYS A 139 -1.63 -2.43 15.92
N GLN A 140 -2.26 -2.04 14.83
CA GLN A 140 -3.23 -2.88 14.12
C GLN A 140 -2.53 -3.96 13.28
N LEU A 141 -1.41 -3.61 12.65
CA LEU A 141 -0.62 -4.54 11.82
C LEU A 141 0.10 -5.57 12.67
N PHE A 142 0.63 -5.15 13.82
CA PHE A 142 1.35 -5.97 14.80
C PHE A 142 0.67 -5.85 16.18
N PRO A 143 -0.36 -6.66 16.46
CA PRO A 143 -1.13 -6.57 17.71
C PRO A 143 -0.31 -6.72 18.99
N GLU A 144 0.83 -7.42 18.93
CA GLU A 144 1.78 -7.58 20.01
C GLU A 144 2.35 -6.24 20.50
N LEU A 145 2.49 -5.22 19.64
CA LEU A 145 2.96 -3.89 20.02
C LEU A 145 2.06 -3.21 21.07
N ASN A 146 0.78 -3.61 21.16
CA ASN A 146 -0.12 -3.09 22.19
C ASN A 146 0.26 -3.51 23.60
N ARG A 147 1.07 -4.56 23.74
CA ARG A 147 1.48 -5.14 25.05
C ARG A 147 2.88 -4.70 25.46
N LEU A 148 3.70 -4.20 24.50
CA LEU A 148 5.05 -3.76 24.78
C LEU A 148 5.06 -2.42 25.52
N LEU A 149 5.89 -2.35 26.55
CA LEU A 149 6.21 -1.09 27.22
C LEU A 149 7.46 -0.45 26.61
N PRO A 150 7.59 0.88 26.64
CA PRO A 150 8.80 1.56 26.18
C PRO A 150 10.04 1.02 26.92
N GLY A 151 11.05 0.59 26.15
CA GLY A 151 12.28 -0.02 26.65
C GLY A 151 12.31 -1.55 26.57
N GLU A 152 11.20 -2.24 26.28
CA GLU A 152 11.20 -3.69 26.05
C GLU A 152 11.70 -4.03 24.65
N THR A 153 12.33 -5.20 24.49
CA THR A 153 12.87 -5.63 23.20
C THR A 153 11.75 -5.97 22.21
N MET A 154 11.85 -5.42 21.01
CA MET A 154 10.92 -5.67 19.90
C MET A 154 11.53 -6.69 18.93
N GLU A 155 11.09 -7.94 19.01
CA GLU A 155 11.57 -9.02 18.13
C GLU A 155 11.23 -8.77 16.65
N GLN A 156 10.11 -8.12 16.35
CA GLN A 156 9.72 -7.73 14.98
C GLN A 156 10.74 -6.79 14.35
N ALA A 157 11.31 -5.85 15.11
CA ALA A 157 12.32 -4.93 14.59
C ALA A 157 13.56 -5.69 14.12
N LYS A 158 14.00 -6.71 14.86
CA LYS A 158 15.12 -7.57 14.46
C LYS A 158 14.82 -8.36 13.19
N GLN A 159 13.59 -8.87 13.05
CA GLN A 159 13.18 -9.66 11.88
C GLN A 159 13.04 -8.80 10.63
N LEU A 160 12.74 -7.51 10.77
CA LEU A 160 12.53 -6.56 9.69
C LEU A 160 13.77 -5.72 9.37
N GLU A 161 14.84 -5.85 10.16
CA GLU A 161 16.09 -5.13 9.90
C GLU A 161 16.68 -5.52 8.55
N GLY A 162 17.04 -4.50 7.75
CA GLY A 162 17.63 -4.68 6.42
C GLY A 162 16.68 -5.21 5.35
N LYS A 163 15.39 -5.32 5.63
CA LYS A 163 14.38 -5.64 4.61
C LYS A 163 13.79 -4.37 4.04
N ASP A 164 13.61 -4.36 2.73
CA ASP A 164 12.96 -3.26 1.99
C ASP A 164 11.48 -3.53 1.77
N GLU A 165 11.06 -4.80 1.82
CA GLU A 165 9.69 -5.24 1.55
C GLU A 165 9.24 -6.29 2.56
N LEU A 166 7.94 -6.32 2.80
CA LEU A 166 7.28 -7.27 3.70
C LEU A 166 5.95 -7.73 3.08
N PHE A 167 5.72 -9.03 3.12
CA PHE A 167 4.47 -9.66 2.70
C PHE A 167 3.77 -10.22 3.93
N LEU A 168 2.53 -9.77 4.17
CA LEU A 168 1.73 -10.21 5.33
C LEU A 168 0.34 -10.61 4.88
N GLN A 169 -0.17 -11.66 5.52
CA GLN A 169 -1.58 -12.00 5.41
C GLN A 169 -2.39 -11.24 6.46
N VAL A 170 -3.16 -10.26 6.02
CA VAL A 170 -4.00 -9.42 6.89
C VAL A 170 -5.46 -9.68 6.56
N ASN A 171 -6.25 -10.13 7.52
CA ASN A 171 -7.67 -10.48 7.34
C ASN A 171 -7.95 -11.47 6.19
N GLY A 172 -7.02 -12.39 5.94
CA GLY A 172 -7.14 -13.38 4.86
C GLY A 172 -6.65 -12.90 3.48
N GLU A 173 -6.30 -11.63 3.34
CA GLU A 173 -5.73 -11.05 2.11
C GLU A 173 -4.22 -10.87 2.22
N MET A 174 -3.50 -11.16 1.13
CA MET A 174 -2.06 -10.88 1.04
C MET A 174 -1.86 -9.38 0.83
N ARG A 175 -1.08 -8.74 1.69
CA ARG A 175 -0.72 -7.33 1.59
C ARG A 175 0.78 -7.14 1.43
N PHE A 176 1.12 -6.13 0.66
CA PHE A 176 2.48 -5.77 0.31
C PHE A 176 2.85 -4.46 1.01
N TYR A 177 3.92 -4.47 1.78
CA TYR A 177 4.43 -3.29 2.48
C TYR A 177 5.84 -2.98 2.04
N LYS A 178 6.09 -1.71 1.71
CA LYS A 178 7.45 -1.20 1.55
C LYS A 178 7.94 -0.68 2.89
N ILE A 179 9.14 -1.11 3.29
CA ILE A 179 9.77 -0.69 4.54
C ILE A 179 10.74 0.45 4.25
N THR A 180 10.62 1.53 4.99
CA THR A 180 11.59 2.63 4.99
C THR A 180 12.12 2.81 6.41
N GLN A 181 13.44 2.74 6.57
CA GLN A 181 14.11 2.93 7.86
C GLN A 181 14.93 4.21 7.82
N THR A 182 14.77 5.03 8.85
CA THR A 182 15.49 6.30 8.99
C THR A 182 16.10 6.40 10.39
N HIS A 183 17.39 6.72 10.47
CA HIS A 183 18.07 6.93 11.75
C HIS A 183 17.64 8.24 12.40
N ILE A 184 17.30 8.16 13.69
CA ILE A 184 16.97 9.32 14.50
C ILE A 184 18.25 9.81 15.16
N LEU A 185 18.64 11.05 14.82
CA LEU A 185 19.83 11.69 15.39
C LEU A 185 19.45 12.59 16.56
N GLN A 186 20.05 12.39 17.72
CA GLN A 186 19.98 13.29 18.86
C GLN A 186 21.37 13.80 19.19
N SER A 187 21.56 15.10 19.13
CA SER A 187 22.88 15.75 19.38
C SER A 187 24.02 15.15 18.52
N GLY A 188 23.73 14.76 17.26
CA GLY A 188 24.72 14.19 16.34
C GLY A 188 25.05 12.71 16.56
N ARG A 189 24.35 12.02 17.46
CA ARG A 189 24.49 10.56 17.70
C ARG A 189 23.20 9.84 17.31
N ASN A 190 23.34 8.64 16.76
CA ASN A 190 22.19 7.77 16.50
C ASN A 190 21.55 7.37 17.84
N SER A 191 20.28 7.75 18.01
CA SER A 191 19.52 7.49 19.23
C SER A 191 18.43 6.43 19.02
N GLY A 192 18.11 6.11 17.76
CA GLY A 192 17.11 5.13 17.42
C GLY A 192 16.82 5.10 15.92
N ILE A 193 15.87 4.26 15.54
CA ILE A 193 15.42 4.06 14.17
C ILE A 193 13.93 4.29 14.12
N CYS A 194 13.51 5.05 13.11
CA CYS A 194 12.12 5.18 12.71
C CYS A 194 11.88 4.25 11.52
N MET A 195 11.00 3.30 11.66
CA MET A 195 10.54 2.39 10.61
C MET A 195 9.13 2.79 10.18
N VAL A 196 8.95 2.96 8.88
CA VAL A 196 7.65 3.23 8.27
C VAL A 196 7.32 2.08 7.30
N LEU A 197 6.16 1.46 7.49
CA LEU A 197 5.64 0.44 6.57
C LEU A 197 4.52 1.06 5.75
N HIS A 198 4.76 1.19 4.48
CA HIS A 198 3.86 1.78 3.48
C HIS A 198 3.06 0.67 2.82
N ASP A 199 1.75 0.67 2.94
CA ASP A 199 0.90 -0.28 2.20
C ASP A 199 0.94 0.06 0.71
N ILE A 200 1.58 -0.80 -0.08
CA ILE A 200 1.70 -0.68 -1.54
C ILE A 200 0.85 -1.71 -2.29
N THR A 201 -0.07 -2.37 -1.59
CA THR A 201 -0.88 -3.49 -2.13
C THR A 201 -1.62 -3.08 -3.40
N ASP A 202 -2.28 -1.93 -3.40
CA ASP A 202 -3.03 -1.46 -4.56
C ASP A 202 -2.10 -1.18 -5.76
N LYS A 203 -0.92 -0.61 -5.49
CA LYS A 203 0.08 -0.32 -6.51
C LYS A 203 0.64 -1.61 -7.12
N GLU A 204 1.01 -2.58 -6.29
CA GLU A 204 1.52 -3.88 -6.76
C GLU A 204 0.45 -4.64 -7.54
N ASN A 205 -0.79 -4.68 -7.06
CA ASN A 205 -1.90 -5.29 -7.79
C ASN A 205 -2.18 -4.60 -9.13
N GLN A 206 -2.04 -3.27 -9.20
CA GLN A 206 -2.15 -2.55 -10.47
C GLN A 206 -1.00 -2.90 -11.43
N LEU A 207 0.24 -2.99 -10.94
CA LEU A 207 1.39 -3.41 -11.74
C LEU A 207 1.23 -4.83 -12.29
N ILE A 208 0.79 -5.78 -11.45
CA ILE A 208 0.49 -7.15 -11.87
C ILE A 208 -0.58 -7.15 -12.96
N ARG A 209 -1.70 -6.44 -12.77
CA ARG A 209 -2.77 -6.34 -13.77
C ARG A 209 -2.30 -5.70 -15.08
N LEU A 210 -1.44 -4.69 -15.00
CA LEU A 210 -0.87 -4.05 -16.18
C LEU A 210 0.08 -4.99 -16.92
N TYR A 211 0.92 -5.72 -16.18
CA TYR A 211 1.80 -6.74 -16.73
C TYR A 211 1.01 -7.84 -17.43
N ASP A 212 -0.04 -8.36 -16.77
CA ASP A 212 -0.90 -9.39 -17.34
C ASP A 212 -1.57 -8.91 -18.63
N LYS A 213 -2.14 -7.70 -18.65
CA LYS A 213 -2.75 -7.13 -19.86
C LYS A 213 -1.75 -6.85 -20.97
N ALA A 214 -0.53 -6.46 -20.63
CA ALA A 214 0.53 -6.23 -21.61
C ALA A 214 1.08 -7.53 -22.19
N THR A 215 1.03 -8.62 -21.43
CA THR A 215 1.71 -9.89 -21.75
C THR A 215 0.77 -10.95 -22.29
N PHE A 216 -0.41 -11.10 -21.71
CA PHE A 216 -1.34 -12.17 -22.05
C PHE A 216 -2.58 -11.66 -22.79
N ASP A 217 -3.17 -12.55 -23.58
CA ASP A 217 -4.54 -12.32 -24.09
C ASP A 217 -5.54 -12.47 -22.94
N PRO A 218 -6.46 -11.49 -22.76
CA PRO A 218 -7.35 -11.47 -21.61
C PRO A 218 -8.40 -12.60 -21.61
N LEU A 219 -8.70 -13.20 -22.77
CA LEU A 219 -9.66 -14.29 -22.89
C LEU A 219 -8.96 -15.64 -22.77
N MET A 220 -7.90 -15.86 -23.53
CA MET A 220 -7.25 -17.16 -23.65
C MET A 220 -6.16 -17.40 -22.60
N HIS A 221 -5.68 -16.40 -21.87
CA HIS A 221 -4.57 -16.49 -20.90
C HIS A 221 -3.28 -17.15 -21.42
N ILE A 222 -3.06 -17.11 -22.72
CA ILE A 222 -1.80 -17.37 -23.42
C ILE A 222 -1.18 -16.03 -23.82
N TYR A 223 0.05 -16.03 -24.30
CA TYR A 223 0.67 -14.77 -24.73
C TYR A 223 -0.18 -14.05 -25.77
N ASN A 224 -0.31 -12.73 -25.64
CA ASN A 224 -0.90 -11.95 -26.71
C ASN A 224 0.02 -11.88 -27.92
N ARG A 225 -0.48 -11.40 -29.06
CA ARG A 225 0.26 -11.37 -30.30
C ARG A 225 1.61 -10.65 -30.18
N ALA A 226 1.64 -9.48 -29.56
CA ALA A 226 2.85 -8.69 -29.42
C ALA A 226 3.92 -9.44 -28.62
N THR A 227 3.55 -9.96 -27.44
CA THR A 227 4.47 -10.71 -26.58
C THR A 227 4.96 -11.98 -27.25
N PHE A 228 4.09 -12.71 -27.98
CA PHE A 228 4.52 -13.88 -28.77
C PHE A 228 5.62 -13.48 -29.78
N PHE A 229 5.42 -12.39 -30.53
CA PHE A 229 6.40 -11.93 -31.51
C PHE A 229 7.72 -11.53 -30.85
N ASP A 230 7.68 -10.79 -29.74
CA ASP A 230 8.87 -10.36 -29.02
C ASP A 230 9.68 -11.55 -28.50
N LEU A 231 9.02 -12.51 -27.83
CA LEU A 231 9.65 -13.70 -27.30
C LEU A 231 10.21 -14.60 -28.41
N ALA A 232 9.44 -14.82 -29.48
CA ALA A 232 9.87 -15.65 -30.61
C ALA A 232 11.07 -15.01 -31.33
N ASN A 233 11.02 -13.70 -31.61
CA ASN A 233 12.15 -13.01 -32.22
C ASN A 233 13.39 -13.02 -31.33
N PHE A 234 13.23 -12.81 -30.03
CA PHE A 234 14.33 -12.91 -29.08
C PHE A 234 14.95 -14.32 -29.12
N ARG A 235 14.11 -15.36 -29.05
CA ARG A 235 14.55 -16.75 -29.06
C ARG A 235 15.30 -17.13 -30.35
N LEU A 236 14.77 -16.71 -31.50
CA LEU A 236 15.37 -17.00 -32.82
C LEU A 236 16.61 -16.11 -33.12
N GLY A 237 16.72 -14.94 -32.48
CA GLY A 237 17.83 -14.02 -32.64
C GLY A 237 19.06 -14.31 -31.79
N THR A 238 19.01 -15.28 -30.86
CA THR A 238 20.15 -15.64 -30.00
C THR A 238 21.27 -16.33 -30.81
N GLY A 239 22.54 -16.15 -30.42
CA GLY A 239 23.67 -16.81 -31.07
C GLY A 239 23.60 -18.38 -31.06
N GLU A 240 22.91 -18.92 -30.06
CA GLU A 240 22.68 -20.37 -29.93
C GLU A 240 21.53 -20.87 -30.82
N ALA A 241 20.66 -19.98 -31.30
CA ALA A 241 19.50 -20.39 -32.11
C ALA A 241 19.89 -21.17 -33.36
N LYS A 242 21.03 -20.87 -33.98
CA LYS A 242 21.52 -21.60 -35.15
C LYS A 242 21.76 -23.11 -34.89
N ASN A 243 22.05 -23.49 -33.65
CA ASN A 243 22.30 -24.88 -33.27
C ASN A 243 21.04 -25.66 -32.91
N ARG A 244 19.86 -25.01 -32.99
CA ARG A 244 18.58 -25.58 -32.61
C ARG A 244 17.61 -25.63 -33.76
N ALA A 245 16.74 -26.61 -33.79
CA ALA A 245 15.64 -26.66 -34.73
C ALA A 245 14.40 -26.00 -34.14
N TYR A 246 13.66 -25.29 -34.97
CA TYR A 246 12.40 -24.63 -34.55
C TYR A 246 11.24 -25.10 -35.44
N THR A 247 10.10 -25.30 -34.81
CA THR A 247 8.85 -25.64 -35.50
C THR A 247 7.76 -24.66 -35.08
N LEU A 248 7.13 -24.03 -36.06
CA LEU A 248 6.03 -23.12 -35.83
C LEU A 248 4.74 -23.78 -36.31
N LEU A 249 3.75 -23.79 -35.40
CA LEU A 249 2.39 -24.25 -35.67
C LEU A 249 1.47 -23.02 -35.73
N MET A 250 0.66 -22.94 -36.79
CA MET A 250 -0.48 -22.01 -36.89
C MET A 250 -1.74 -22.84 -36.77
N ILE A 251 -2.54 -22.63 -35.73
CA ILE A 251 -3.70 -23.41 -35.33
C ILE A 251 -4.93 -22.55 -35.46
N ASP A 252 -5.98 -23.01 -36.11
CA ASP A 252 -7.22 -22.27 -36.32
C ASP A 252 -8.42 -23.17 -36.03
N LEU A 253 -9.39 -22.67 -35.26
CA LEU A 253 -10.60 -23.43 -34.92
C LEU A 253 -11.55 -23.46 -36.11
N ASP A 254 -11.81 -24.69 -36.58
CA ASP A 254 -12.69 -24.91 -37.73
C ASP A 254 -14.13 -24.50 -37.42
N TYR A 255 -14.73 -23.76 -38.37
CA TYR A 255 -16.12 -23.30 -38.26
C TYR A 255 -16.46 -22.52 -36.99
N PHE A 256 -15.51 -21.84 -36.37
CA PHE A 256 -15.74 -21.09 -35.12
C PHE A 256 -16.86 -20.04 -35.25
N LYS A 257 -17.02 -19.43 -36.42
CA LYS A 257 -18.19 -18.56 -36.67
C LYS A 257 -19.52 -19.28 -36.45
N LEU A 258 -19.64 -20.55 -36.86
CA LEU A 258 -20.87 -21.32 -36.62
C LEU A 258 -21.11 -21.55 -35.13
N VAL A 259 -20.06 -21.75 -34.34
CA VAL A 259 -20.18 -21.82 -32.86
C VAL A 259 -20.77 -20.52 -32.31
N ASN A 260 -20.24 -19.37 -32.73
CA ASN A 260 -20.76 -18.06 -32.33
C ASN A 260 -22.22 -17.85 -32.77
N ASP A 261 -22.55 -18.22 -34.01
CA ASP A 261 -23.90 -18.08 -34.57
C ASP A 261 -24.91 -18.99 -33.84
N THR A 262 -24.49 -20.16 -33.34
CA THR A 262 -25.35 -21.16 -32.67
C THR A 262 -25.46 -20.90 -31.17
N TYR A 263 -24.37 -20.58 -30.48
CA TYR A 263 -24.33 -20.51 -29.01
C TYR A 263 -24.12 -19.08 -28.50
N GLY A 264 -24.04 -18.11 -29.40
CA GLY A 264 -23.71 -16.71 -29.09
C GLY A 264 -22.21 -16.51 -28.81
N HIS A 265 -21.75 -15.26 -28.78
CA HIS A 265 -20.36 -14.91 -28.51
C HIS A 265 -19.85 -15.48 -27.16
N SER A 266 -20.70 -15.50 -26.13
CA SER A 266 -20.30 -16.08 -24.83
C SER A 266 -20.01 -17.59 -24.92
N GLY A 267 -20.73 -18.34 -25.77
CA GLY A 267 -20.43 -19.76 -26.04
C GLY A 267 -19.10 -19.93 -26.78
N GLY A 268 -18.84 -19.04 -27.73
CA GLY A 268 -17.54 -18.99 -28.42
C GLY A 268 -16.37 -18.63 -27.50
N ASP A 269 -16.58 -17.67 -26.59
CA ASP A 269 -15.55 -17.26 -25.61
C ASP A 269 -15.17 -18.44 -24.69
N VAL A 270 -16.17 -19.16 -24.14
CA VAL A 270 -15.93 -20.35 -23.31
C VAL A 270 -15.19 -21.45 -24.09
N MET A 271 -15.48 -21.61 -25.38
CA MET A 271 -14.76 -22.53 -26.25
C MET A 271 -13.31 -22.09 -26.44
N LEU A 272 -13.04 -20.80 -26.71
CA LEU A 272 -11.68 -20.27 -26.87
C LEU A 272 -10.85 -20.45 -25.60
N GLU A 273 -11.43 -20.16 -24.44
CA GLU A 273 -10.79 -20.36 -23.14
C GLU A 273 -10.41 -21.84 -22.93
N ALA A 274 -11.34 -22.75 -23.17
CA ALA A 274 -11.12 -24.18 -22.99
C ALA A 274 -10.03 -24.71 -23.93
N ILE A 275 -10.05 -24.35 -25.22
CA ILE A 275 -9.03 -24.77 -26.18
C ILE A 275 -7.67 -24.16 -25.85
N ALA A 276 -7.61 -22.92 -25.39
CA ALA A 276 -6.35 -22.31 -24.97
C ALA A 276 -5.70 -23.06 -23.79
N VAL A 277 -6.50 -23.51 -22.82
CA VAL A 277 -6.02 -24.37 -21.72
C VAL A 277 -5.46 -25.70 -22.29
N VAL A 278 -6.21 -26.36 -23.15
CA VAL A 278 -5.75 -27.61 -23.79
C VAL A 278 -4.44 -27.42 -24.53
N VAL A 279 -4.31 -26.36 -25.33
CA VAL A 279 -3.09 -26.06 -26.09
C VAL A 279 -1.93 -25.73 -25.15
N LYS A 280 -2.15 -24.93 -24.12
CA LYS A 280 -1.13 -24.55 -23.14
C LYS A 280 -0.60 -25.76 -22.36
N ASP A 281 -1.50 -26.64 -21.92
CA ASP A 281 -1.13 -27.82 -21.13
C ASP A 281 -0.46 -28.90 -21.99
N TYR A 282 -0.73 -28.90 -23.31
CA TYR A 282 -0.14 -29.83 -24.24
C TYR A 282 1.34 -29.54 -24.48
N PHE A 283 1.74 -28.26 -24.57
CA PHE A 283 3.10 -27.86 -24.85
C PHE A 283 3.96 -27.75 -23.57
N ARG A 284 5.28 -27.79 -23.76
CA ARG A 284 6.23 -27.67 -22.66
C ARG A 284 6.35 -26.23 -22.19
N GLN A 285 6.81 -26.04 -20.98
CA GLN A 285 7.03 -24.73 -20.41
C GLN A 285 7.97 -23.81 -21.24
N ASN A 286 8.87 -24.40 -21.99
CA ASN A 286 9.82 -23.68 -22.86
C ASN A 286 9.25 -23.36 -24.25
N ASP A 287 8.14 -23.94 -24.64
CA ASP A 287 7.46 -23.62 -25.89
C ASP A 287 6.69 -22.29 -25.72
N ILE A 288 6.67 -21.50 -26.78
CA ILE A 288 6.01 -20.18 -26.75
C ILE A 288 4.65 -20.34 -27.43
N VAL A 289 3.56 -20.12 -26.69
CA VAL A 289 2.18 -20.22 -27.20
C VAL A 289 1.50 -18.85 -27.07
N GLY A 290 0.91 -18.37 -28.16
CA GLY A 290 0.25 -17.07 -28.18
C GLY A 290 -0.99 -17.06 -29.08
N ARG A 291 -1.89 -16.08 -28.83
CA ARG A 291 -3.01 -15.77 -29.70
C ARG A 291 -2.52 -14.92 -30.86
N TYR A 292 -2.72 -15.41 -32.08
CA TYR A 292 -2.35 -14.67 -33.29
C TYR A 292 -3.41 -13.66 -33.72
N GLY A 293 -4.69 -14.05 -33.61
CA GLY A 293 -5.85 -13.18 -33.88
C GLY A 293 -7.15 -14.00 -33.84
N GLY A 294 -8.27 -13.39 -33.45
CA GLY A 294 -9.58 -14.07 -33.44
C GLY A 294 -9.56 -15.45 -32.78
N GLU A 295 -9.77 -16.50 -33.59
CA GLU A 295 -9.72 -17.92 -33.22
C GLU A 295 -8.38 -18.61 -33.52
N GLU A 296 -7.36 -17.83 -33.92
CA GLU A 296 -6.05 -18.35 -34.33
C GLU A 296 -5.05 -18.36 -33.16
N ILE A 297 -4.41 -19.53 -32.95
CA ILE A 297 -3.35 -19.72 -31.95
C ILE A 297 -2.06 -20.03 -32.72
N VAL A 298 -0.95 -19.50 -32.23
CA VAL A 298 0.39 -19.78 -32.76
C VAL A 298 1.27 -20.40 -31.69
N ALA A 299 2.06 -21.40 -32.03
CA ALA A 299 3.02 -22.01 -31.14
C ALA A 299 4.39 -22.14 -31.79
N LEU A 300 5.46 -21.74 -31.08
CA LEU A 300 6.86 -21.93 -31.48
C LEU A 300 7.50 -22.99 -30.58
N LEU A 301 7.84 -24.13 -31.16
CA LEU A 301 8.44 -25.26 -30.48
C LEU A 301 9.94 -25.34 -30.76
N GLU A 302 10.71 -25.72 -29.77
CA GLU A 302 12.15 -25.85 -29.86
C GLU A 302 12.58 -27.32 -29.84
N ASN A 303 13.55 -27.70 -30.70
CA ASN A 303 14.17 -29.01 -30.74
C ASN A 303 13.18 -30.18 -30.96
N VAL A 304 12.18 -29.99 -31.82
CA VAL A 304 11.34 -31.08 -32.31
C VAL A 304 12.02 -31.73 -33.46
N ALA A 305 12.27 -33.03 -33.36
CA ALA A 305 12.90 -33.82 -34.44
C ALA A 305 11.97 -33.85 -35.68
N ALA A 306 12.53 -33.69 -36.88
CA ALA A 306 11.76 -33.62 -38.13
C ALA A 306 10.76 -34.77 -38.34
N GLY A 307 11.12 -35.98 -37.91
CA GLY A 307 10.24 -37.16 -37.97
C GLY A 307 9.11 -37.15 -36.92
N GLN A 308 9.19 -36.32 -35.89
CA GLN A 308 8.16 -36.22 -34.81
C GLN A 308 7.19 -35.09 -35.00
N ILE A 309 7.46 -34.16 -35.90
CA ILE A 309 6.65 -32.91 -36.07
C ILE A 309 5.20 -33.25 -36.40
N PHE A 310 4.98 -34.17 -37.36
CA PHE A 310 3.63 -34.60 -37.73
C PHE A 310 2.90 -35.23 -36.54
N PHE A 311 3.60 -36.11 -35.81
CA PHE A 311 3.02 -36.79 -34.64
C PHE A 311 2.62 -35.80 -33.52
N VAL A 312 3.47 -34.82 -33.23
CA VAL A 312 3.18 -33.80 -32.24
C VAL A 312 1.95 -32.98 -32.64
N ALA A 313 1.89 -32.50 -33.86
CA ALA A 313 0.76 -31.73 -34.34
C ALA A 313 -0.54 -32.55 -34.43
N GLU A 314 -0.46 -33.81 -34.91
CA GLU A 314 -1.62 -34.71 -35.01
C GLU A 314 -2.18 -35.09 -33.64
N LYS A 315 -1.32 -35.33 -32.67
CA LYS A 315 -1.74 -35.61 -31.31
C LYS A 315 -2.48 -34.41 -30.70
N LEU A 316 -1.99 -33.18 -30.93
CA LEU A 316 -2.69 -31.94 -30.50
C LEU A 316 -4.06 -31.85 -31.18
N ARG A 317 -4.13 -32.02 -32.50
CA ARG A 317 -5.39 -32.00 -33.26
C ARG A 317 -6.39 -32.97 -32.67
N ALA A 318 -5.98 -34.24 -32.45
CA ALA A 318 -6.82 -35.29 -31.91
C ALA A 318 -7.30 -35.00 -30.47
N VAL A 319 -6.43 -34.42 -29.62
CA VAL A 319 -6.82 -33.97 -28.27
C VAL A 319 -7.90 -32.90 -28.34
N ILE A 320 -7.73 -31.90 -29.21
CA ILE A 320 -8.74 -30.83 -29.38
C ILE A 320 -10.04 -31.42 -29.91
N GLU A 321 -10.02 -32.28 -30.94
CA GLU A 321 -11.21 -32.93 -31.49
C GLU A 321 -11.97 -33.74 -30.43
N SER A 322 -11.28 -34.40 -29.51
CA SER A 322 -11.88 -35.18 -28.44
C SER A 322 -12.38 -34.35 -27.27
N THR A 323 -11.98 -33.08 -27.20
CA THR A 323 -12.35 -32.17 -26.10
C THR A 323 -13.79 -31.73 -26.25
N ALA A 324 -14.59 -31.97 -25.19
CA ALA A 324 -15.96 -31.53 -25.09
C ALA A 324 -16.04 -30.39 -24.08
N VAL A 325 -16.66 -29.31 -24.47
CA VAL A 325 -16.81 -28.10 -23.63
C VAL A 325 -18.26 -27.91 -23.24
N SER A 326 -18.55 -27.95 -21.95
CA SER A 326 -19.91 -27.79 -21.45
C SER A 326 -20.27 -26.29 -21.41
N TYR A 327 -21.34 -25.92 -22.09
CA TYR A 327 -21.88 -24.58 -22.06
C TYR A 327 -23.41 -24.63 -21.90
N ARG A 328 -23.93 -24.17 -20.76
CA ARG A 328 -25.36 -24.31 -20.36
C ARG A 328 -25.77 -25.80 -20.38
N GLU A 329 -26.76 -26.15 -21.20
CA GLU A 329 -27.29 -27.53 -21.36
C GLU A 329 -26.69 -28.23 -22.59
N HIS A 330 -25.65 -27.63 -23.25
CA HIS A 330 -25.08 -28.14 -24.48
C HIS A 330 -23.62 -28.54 -24.25
N GLU A 331 -23.22 -29.57 -25.01
CA GLU A 331 -21.82 -29.96 -25.15
C GLU A 331 -21.33 -29.52 -26.54
N ILE A 332 -20.34 -28.61 -26.53
CA ILE A 332 -19.78 -28.04 -27.76
C ILE A 332 -18.47 -28.75 -28.07
N ARG A 333 -18.28 -29.13 -29.33
CA ARG A 333 -17.02 -29.69 -29.84
C ARG A 333 -16.60 -28.91 -31.06
N VAL A 334 -15.27 -28.78 -31.24
CA VAL A 334 -14.67 -28.16 -32.41
C VAL A 334 -13.52 -28.98 -32.91
N THR A 335 -13.19 -28.82 -34.18
CA THR A 335 -11.96 -29.32 -34.74
C THR A 335 -11.01 -28.17 -35.06
N VAL A 336 -9.77 -28.49 -35.35
CA VAL A 336 -8.76 -27.51 -35.74
C VAL A 336 -8.04 -27.91 -37.01
N SER A 337 -7.74 -26.93 -37.84
CA SER A 337 -6.78 -27.05 -38.93
C SER A 337 -5.44 -26.51 -38.46
N ILE A 338 -4.36 -27.21 -38.76
CA ILE A 338 -3.00 -26.85 -38.31
C ILE A 338 -2.06 -26.75 -39.52
N GLY A 339 -1.44 -25.59 -39.68
CA GLY A 339 -0.34 -25.38 -40.61
C GLY A 339 0.99 -25.40 -39.87
N VAL A 340 1.96 -26.11 -40.40
CA VAL A 340 3.26 -26.35 -39.76
C VAL A 340 4.40 -25.89 -40.67
N ALA A 341 5.30 -25.08 -40.11
CA ALA A 341 6.58 -24.72 -40.71
C ALA A 341 7.74 -25.19 -39.84
N HIS A 342 8.75 -25.80 -40.45
CA HIS A 342 9.92 -26.29 -39.74
C HIS A 342 11.21 -25.69 -40.29
N SER A 343 12.05 -25.20 -39.40
CA SER A 343 13.37 -24.66 -39.69
C SER A 343 14.42 -25.53 -38.96
N PRO A 344 15.18 -26.37 -39.67
CA PRO A 344 16.17 -27.26 -39.06
C PRO A 344 17.35 -26.47 -38.47
N ALA A 345 18.09 -27.10 -37.58
CA ALA A 345 19.34 -26.55 -37.07
C ALA A 345 20.32 -26.26 -38.19
N GLY A 346 21.13 -25.24 -38.01
CA GLY A 346 22.09 -24.77 -39.02
C GLY A 346 21.57 -23.64 -39.93
N ASN A 347 20.27 -23.35 -39.91
CA ASN A 347 19.67 -22.30 -40.72
C ASN A 347 19.63 -20.96 -39.98
N ASN A 348 19.52 -19.89 -40.78
CA ASN A 348 19.12 -18.60 -40.25
C ASN A 348 17.58 -18.61 -40.08
N HIS A 349 17.13 -18.64 -38.85
CA HIS A 349 15.71 -18.67 -38.53
C HIS A 349 15.09 -17.28 -38.69
N SER A 350 14.02 -17.17 -39.46
CA SER A 350 13.23 -15.93 -39.60
C SER A 350 11.80 -16.23 -39.19
N LEU A 351 11.35 -15.56 -38.11
CA LEU A 351 9.97 -15.69 -37.65
C LEU A 351 8.97 -15.35 -38.74
N GLN A 352 9.22 -14.28 -39.50
CA GLN A 352 8.34 -13.84 -40.58
C GLN A 352 8.23 -14.89 -41.70
N ALA A 353 9.34 -15.55 -42.05
CA ALA A 353 9.33 -16.62 -43.04
C ALA A 353 8.56 -17.83 -42.52
N MET A 354 8.78 -18.24 -41.28
CA MET A 354 8.10 -19.38 -40.66
C MET A 354 6.59 -19.13 -40.55
N LEU A 355 6.17 -17.91 -40.17
CA LEU A 355 4.74 -17.54 -40.12
C LEU A 355 4.10 -17.64 -41.51
N SER A 356 4.72 -17.06 -42.53
CA SER A 356 4.22 -17.15 -43.93
C SER A 356 4.09 -18.58 -44.44
N GLN A 357 5.07 -19.44 -44.10
CA GLN A 357 5.07 -20.84 -44.47
C GLN A 357 3.96 -21.63 -43.75
N ALA A 358 3.80 -21.40 -42.43
CA ALA A 358 2.76 -22.04 -41.63
C ALA A 358 1.35 -21.59 -42.06
N ASP A 359 1.17 -20.29 -42.37
CA ASP A 359 -0.10 -19.78 -42.89
C ASP A 359 -0.47 -20.41 -44.24
N SER A 360 0.49 -20.53 -45.16
CA SER A 360 0.29 -21.24 -46.44
C SER A 360 -0.11 -22.69 -46.23
N ALA A 361 0.48 -23.37 -45.25
CA ALA A 361 0.16 -24.75 -44.90
C ALA A 361 -1.24 -24.85 -44.25
N LEU A 362 -1.60 -23.90 -43.35
CA LEU A 362 -2.92 -23.80 -42.74
C LEU A 362 -4.01 -23.60 -43.81
N TYR A 363 -3.77 -22.70 -44.74
CA TYR A 363 -4.69 -22.51 -45.86
C TYR A 363 -4.94 -23.77 -46.67
N LYS A 364 -3.91 -24.57 -46.93
CA LYS A 364 -4.06 -25.91 -47.55
C LYS A 364 -4.87 -26.85 -46.69
N ALA A 365 -4.63 -26.92 -45.39
CA ALA A 365 -5.41 -27.75 -44.45
C ALA A 365 -6.89 -27.39 -44.51
N LYS A 366 -7.23 -26.09 -44.45
CA LYS A 366 -8.62 -25.63 -44.55
C LYS A 366 -9.29 -25.98 -45.88
N ASN A 367 -8.59 -25.85 -46.99
CA ASN A 367 -9.14 -26.16 -48.33
C ASN A 367 -9.21 -27.66 -48.64
N SER A 368 -8.39 -28.49 -48.01
CA SER A 368 -8.40 -29.96 -48.21
C SER A 368 -9.46 -30.67 -47.33
N GLY A 369 -10.35 -29.93 -46.64
CA GLY A 369 -11.45 -30.52 -45.88
C GLY A 369 -11.39 -30.31 -44.38
N ARG A 370 -10.47 -29.43 -43.89
CA ARG A 370 -10.33 -29.08 -42.46
C ARG A 370 -9.96 -30.28 -41.57
N ASN A 371 -9.97 -30.09 -40.26
CA ASN A 371 -9.64 -31.11 -39.25
C ASN A 371 -8.40 -31.92 -39.58
N ARG A 372 -7.32 -31.25 -39.97
CA ARG A 372 -6.06 -31.89 -40.42
C ARG A 372 -4.86 -30.97 -40.25
N ILE A 373 -3.72 -31.59 -40.47
CA ILE A 373 -2.43 -30.93 -40.47
C ILE A 373 -1.88 -30.88 -41.88
N CYS A 374 -1.27 -29.75 -42.26
CA CYS A 374 -0.42 -29.66 -43.42
C CYS A 374 0.98 -29.16 -43.02
N LEU A 375 2.02 -29.81 -43.53
CA LEU A 375 3.41 -29.35 -43.40
C LEU A 375 3.78 -28.54 -44.63
N TYR A 376 4.42 -27.39 -44.43
CA TYR A 376 4.96 -26.61 -45.53
C TYR A 376 6.06 -27.38 -46.27
N GLY A 377 6.00 -27.44 -47.58
CA GLY A 377 7.00 -28.11 -48.43
C GLY A 377 6.85 -29.62 -48.53
N LYS A 378 5.90 -30.25 -47.82
CA LYS A 378 5.54 -31.66 -48.03
C LYS A 378 4.21 -31.79 -48.75
N THR A 379 4.13 -32.72 -49.70
CA THR A 379 2.90 -33.19 -50.33
C THR A 379 2.31 -34.32 -49.49
N GLU A 380 0.97 -34.50 -49.47
CA GLU A 380 0.20 -35.47 -48.66
C GLU A 380 0.55 -36.94 -48.86
N THR A 381 1.60 -37.27 -49.64
CA THR A 381 1.97 -38.63 -50.06
C THR A 381 3.33 -39.11 -49.55
N GLU A 382 3.98 -38.44 -48.60
CA GLU A 382 5.24 -38.89 -48.00
C GLU A 382 5.19 -39.01 -46.47
#